data_422cf562f43b8d03d24aa7e57dd9e679
#
_entry.id   422cf562f43b8d03d24aa7e57dd9e679
#
_cell.length_a   1.000
_cell.length_b   1.000
_cell.length_c   1.000
_cell.angle_alpha   90.00
_cell.angle_beta   90.00
_cell.angle_gamma   90.00
#
_symmetry.space_group_name_H-M   'P 1'
#
loop_
_entity.id
_entity.type
_entity.pdbx_description
1 polymer ?
#
loop_
_entity_poly.entity_id
_entity_poly.type
_entity_poly.pdbx_seq_one_letter_code
_entity_poly.pdbx_strand_id
1 'polypeptide(L)'
;MIRIVCSNCQKPLSLDETKLPPNKEVAFPCPVCKERITVDSRKLGNPAEAAPAPAPVPQQTQHHDDDDHENEFGAKALIVGADNPLVRQSAKLIGYLPVHHADGAKAREFFNQELPQVVFVNPQPMTPPPLDALAAIMSIVPSERRKTFFVLVADNLRTLDGNAAFLYGVNLVVATKDLPQFPQIFRDAHAAHERLYASMFAVLREKQLT
;
A
#
# COMPACT_ATOMS: atom_id res chain seq x y z
N MET A 1 0.47 36.08 -0.39
CA MET A 1 0.87 34.84 -1.12
C MET A 1 0.21 33.65 -0.48
N ILE A 2 -0.65 32.96 -1.19
CA ILE A 2 -1.37 31.77 -0.74
C ILE A 2 -0.64 30.53 -1.23
N ARG A 3 -0.47 29.52 -0.35
CA ARG A 3 0.07 28.22 -0.71
C ARG A 3 -1.07 27.25 -0.93
N ILE A 4 -1.15 26.67 -2.10
CA ILE A 4 -2.07 25.59 -2.44
C ILE A 4 -1.30 24.36 -2.89
N VAL A 5 -1.88 23.19 -2.68
CA VAL A 5 -1.29 21.91 -3.10
C VAL A 5 -2.10 21.37 -4.27
N CYS A 6 -1.43 20.96 -5.34
CA CYS A 6 -2.09 20.33 -6.47
C CYS A 6 -2.65 18.96 -6.05
N SER A 7 -3.95 18.73 -6.29
CA SER A 7 -4.61 17.46 -5.95
C SER A 7 -4.08 16.25 -6.71
N ASN A 8 -3.50 16.46 -7.90
CA ASN A 8 -2.99 15.37 -8.73
C ASN A 8 -1.50 15.05 -8.48
N CYS A 9 -0.61 16.05 -8.41
CA CYS A 9 0.83 15.82 -8.26
C CYS A 9 1.39 16.20 -6.89
N GLN A 10 0.54 16.69 -5.96
CA GLN A 10 0.84 17.07 -4.58
C GLN A 10 1.96 18.13 -4.42
N LYS A 11 2.34 18.81 -5.50
CA LYS A 11 3.34 19.88 -5.39
C LYS A 11 2.71 21.16 -4.84
N PRO A 12 3.41 21.84 -3.89
CA PRO A 12 2.97 23.15 -3.39
C PRO A 12 3.20 24.22 -4.46
N LEU A 13 2.17 25.04 -4.67
CA LEU A 13 2.15 26.18 -5.60
C LEU A 13 1.92 27.44 -4.81
N SER A 14 2.68 28.48 -5.07
CA SER A 14 2.50 29.81 -4.49
C SER A 14 1.75 30.71 -5.47
N LEU A 15 0.59 31.22 -5.07
CA LEU A 15 -0.21 32.13 -5.88
C LEU A 15 -0.20 33.54 -5.26
N ASP A 16 -0.14 34.54 -6.12
CA ASP A 16 -0.29 35.93 -5.74
C ASP A 16 -1.77 36.26 -5.57
N GLU A 17 -2.16 36.67 -4.38
CA GLU A 17 -3.53 37.06 -4.03
C GLU A 17 -4.04 38.23 -4.89
N THR A 18 -3.14 39.14 -5.29
CA THR A 18 -3.46 40.31 -6.09
C THR A 18 -3.90 40.00 -7.51
N LYS A 19 -3.61 38.78 -8.00
CA LYS A 19 -3.98 38.31 -9.34
C LYS A 19 -5.27 37.50 -9.35
N LEU A 20 -5.87 37.23 -8.18
CA LEU A 20 -7.12 36.49 -8.09
C LEU A 20 -8.31 37.44 -7.99
N PRO A 21 -9.35 37.33 -8.83
CA PRO A 21 -10.53 38.13 -8.70
C PRO A 21 -11.26 37.81 -7.40
N PRO A 22 -11.71 38.80 -6.64
CA PRO A 22 -12.39 38.59 -5.37
C PRO A 22 -13.74 37.88 -5.60
N ASN A 23 -14.07 36.95 -4.71
CA ASN A 23 -15.34 36.23 -4.67
C ASN A 23 -15.68 35.38 -5.92
N LYS A 24 -14.68 34.87 -6.64
CA LYS A 24 -14.88 33.97 -7.78
C LYS A 24 -14.04 32.68 -7.64
N GLU A 25 -14.59 31.65 -8.22
CA GLU A 25 -13.86 30.40 -8.43
C GLU A 25 -12.94 30.55 -9.65
N VAL A 26 -11.66 30.34 -9.49
CA VAL A 26 -10.65 30.48 -10.54
C VAL A 26 -9.99 29.13 -10.79
N ALA A 27 -9.98 28.72 -12.05
CA ALA A 27 -9.32 27.51 -12.49
C ALA A 27 -8.08 27.82 -13.33
N PHE A 28 -6.94 27.20 -13.00
CA PHE A 28 -5.71 27.34 -13.76
C PHE A 28 -4.98 25.99 -13.87
N PRO A 29 -4.17 25.79 -14.89
CA PRO A 29 -3.43 24.55 -15.05
C PRO A 29 -2.23 24.51 -14.10
N CYS A 30 -1.98 23.35 -13.49
CA CYS A 30 -0.79 23.11 -12.71
C CYS A 30 0.46 23.23 -13.59
N PRO A 31 1.50 24.01 -13.22
CA PRO A 31 2.70 24.14 -14.03
C PRO A 31 3.53 22.86 -14.14
N VAL A 32 3.28 21.87 -13.27
CA VAL A 32 4.02 20.62 -13.22
C VAL A 32 3.31 19.48 -13.96
N CYS A 33 2.03 19.24 -13.69
CA CYS A 33 1.28 18.12 -14.28
C CYS A 33 0.22 18.56 -15.30
N LYS A 34 0.03 19.87 -15.52
CA LYS A 34 -0.96 20.49 -16.41
C LYS A 34 -2.43 20.21 -16.03
N GLU A 35 -2.67 19.54 -14.93
CA GLU A 35 -4.01 19.27 -14.42
C GLU A 35 -4.69 20.57 -13.94
N ARG A 36 -6.01 20.64 -14.10
CA ARG A 36 -6.80 21.83 -13.77
C ARG A 36 -7.02 21.93 -12.26
N ILE A 37 -6.52 22.99 -11.64
CA ILE A 37 -6.71 23.27 -10.21
C ILE A 37 -7.76 24.35 -10.08
N THR A 38 -8.81 24.10 -9.29
CA THR A 38 -9.86 25.05 -8.99
C THR A 38 -9.67 25.62 -7.58
N VAL A 39 -9.66 26.93 -7.45
CA VAL A 39 -9.49 27.64 -6.17
C VAL A 39 -10.66 28.61 -5.99
N ASP A 40 -11.38 28.46 -4.87
CA ASP A 40 -12.48 29.36 -4.49
C ASP A 40 -11.93 30.49 -3.60
N SER A 41 -11.88 31.70 -4.15
CA SER A 41 -11.40 32.89 -3.45
C SER A 41 -12.27 33.32 -2.26
N ARG A 42 -13.50 32.79 -2.13
CA ARG A 42 -14.39 33.05 -0.98
C ARG A 42 -13.92 32.43 0.32
N LYS A 43 -13.11 31.36 0.23
CA LYS A 43 -12.57 30.65 1.39
C LYS A 43 -11.20 31.16 1.86
N LEU A 44 -10.66 32.18 1.21
CA LEU A 44 -9.31 32.70 1.43
C LEU A 44 -9.25 33.98 2.27
N GLY A 45 -10.38 34.52 2.69
CA GLY A 45 -10.48 35.76 3.45
C GLY A 45 -11.08 35.55 4.84
N ASN A 46 -10.33 35.07 5.81
CA ASN A 46 -10.54 35.46 7.20
C ASN A 46 -9.30 35.19 8.04
N PRO A 47 -8.53 36.18 8.47
CA PRO A 47 -7.62 36.09 9.59
C PRO A 47 -8.37 36.58 10.83
N ALA A 48 -8.95 35.71 11.62
CA ALA A 48 -9.44 36.00 12.96
C ALA A 48 -8.91 34.91 13.86
N GLU A 49 -8.10 35.35 14.72
CA GLU A 49 -8.20 35.69 16.09
C GLU A 49 -7.49 34.67 17.00
N ALA A 50 -6.37 35.15 17.53
CA ALA A 50 -5.63 34.49 18.59
C ALA A 50 -6.49 34.42 19.85
N ALA A 51 -6.72 33.27 20.42
CA ALA A 51 -7.18 33.07 21.78
C ALA A 51 -6.27 32.09 22.53
N PRO A 52 -6.12 32.21 23.85
CA PRO A 52 -4.91 31.88 24.59
C PRO A 52 -4.77 30.38 24.88
N ALA A 53 -3.52 29.95 25.07
CA ALA A 53 -3.12 28.59 25.39
C ALA A 53 -3.81 28.06 26.66
N PRO A 54 -4.41 26.88 26.65
CA PRO A 54 -4.67 26.12 27.86
C PRO A 54 -3.54 25.14 28.16
N ALA A 55 -3.32 24.90 29.43
CA ALA A 55 -2.32 24.07 30.07
C ALA A 55 -2.29 22.61 29.62
N PRO A 56 -1.20 21.87 29.89
CA PRO A 56 -1.00 20.50 29.36
C PRO A 56 -1.96 19.53 30.00
N VAL A 57 -2.79 18.94 29.17
CA VAL A 57 -3.65 17.78 29.50
C VAL A 57 -2.93 16.50 29.10
N PRO A 58 -3.05 15.39 29.85
CA PRO A 58 -2.29 14.18 29.62
C PRO A 58 -2.59 13.60 28.22
N GLN A 59 -1.53 13.17 27.56
CA GLN A 59 -1.61 12.44 26.30
C GLN A 59 -2.48 11.19 26.45
N GLN A 60 -3.73 11.31 26.05
CA GLN A 60 -4.52 10.16 25.68
C GLN A 60 -4.00 9.70 24.31
N THR A 61 -3.47 8.50 24.28
CA THR A 61 -3.26 7.70 23.07
C THR A 61 -4.52 7.79 22.22
N GLN A 62 -4.45 8.56 21.14
CA GLN A 62 -5.47 8.49 20.10
C GLN A 62 -5.33 7.11 19.42
N HIS A 63 -6.14 6.17 19.90
CA HIS A 63 -6.60 5.10 19.05
C HIS A 63 -7.28 5.78 17.85
N HIS A 64 -6.66 5.69 16.70
CA HIS A 64 -7.36 5.89 15.45
C HIS A 64 -8.35 4.73 15.36
N ASP A 65 -9.60 5.07 15.58
CA ASP A 65 -10.74 4.23 15.23
C ASP A 65 -10.83 4.18 13.69
N ASP A 66 -10.03 3.28 13.10
CA ASP A 66 -10.17 2.86 11.70
C ASP A 66 -11.19 1.69 11.58
N ASP A 67 -12.13 1.58 12.54
CA ASP A 67 -13.00 0.40 12.68
C ASP A 67 -14.30 0.41 11.84
N ASP A 68 -14.53 1.41 10.99
CA ASP A 68 -15.81 1.50 10.26
C ASP A 68 -15.81 0.95 8.82
N HIS A 69 -14.74 0.30 8.36
CA HIS A 69 -14.69 -0.31 7.01
C HIS A 69 -14.39 -1.82 7.00
N GLU A 70 -14.53 -2.52 8.13
CA GLU A 70 -14.22 -3.96 8.21
C GLU A 70 -15.13 -4.86 7.36
N ASN A 71 -16.23 -4.35 6.83
CA ASN A 71 -17.22 -5.16 6.09
C ASN A 71 -17.06 -5.16 4.56
N GLU A 72 -16.16 -4.39 3.99
CA GLU A 72 -15.99 -4.31 2.52
C GLU A 72 -14.92 -5.27 1.97
N PHE A 73 -14.00 -5.74 2.82
CA PHE A 73 -12.90 -6.62 2.45
C PHE A 73 -13.03 -7.98 3.14
N GLY A 74 -13.50 -9.00 2.41
CA GLY A 74 -13.68 -10.36 2.95
C GLY A 74 -12.38 -11.13 3.20
N ALA A 75 -11.24 -10.72 2.63
CA ALA A 75 -9.95 -11.42 2.72
C ALA A 75 -8.82 -10.46 3.17
N LYS A 76 -7.91 -10.97 4.02
CA LYS A 76 -6.77 -10.20 4.54
C LYS A 76 -5.54 -10.41 3.67
N ALA A 77 -4.77 -9.33 3.42
CA ALA A 77 -3.42 -9.38 2.88
C ALA A 77 -2.40 -9.06 3.98
N LEU A 78 -1.41 -9.92 4.15
CA LEU A 78 -0.33 -9.69 5.11
C LEU A 78 0.76 -8.83 4.48
N ILE A 79 1.19 -7.77 5.17
CA ILE A 79 2.33 -6.93 4.79
C ILE A 79 3.43 -7.12 5.85
N VAL A 80 4.61 -7.54 5.41
CA VAL A 80 5.74 -7.87 6.29
C VAL A 80 6.95 -7.00 6.00
N GLY A 81 7.57 -6.48 7.05
CA GLY A 81 8.75 -5.63 6.96
C GLY A 81 8.42 -4.15 7.14
N ALA A 82 9.02 -3.28 6.33
CA ALA A 82 8.80 -1.84 6.45
C ALA A 82 7.36 -1.44 6.11
N ASP A 83 6.83 -0.51 6.88
CA ASP A 83 5.51 0.06 6.60
C ASP A 83 5.60 1.00 5.39
N ASN A 84 4.77 0.75 4.38
CA ASN A 84 4.72 1.54 3.17
C ASN A 84 3.25 1.82 2.79
N PRO A 85 2.83 3.10 2.81
CA PRO A 85 1.45 3.48 2.45
C PRO A 85 1.03 3.02 1.04
N LEU A 86 1.97 3.02 0.08
CA LEU A 86 1.67 2.57 -1.28
C LEU A 86 1.39 1.06 -1.33
N VAL A 87 2.09 0.26 -0.51
CA VAL A 87 1.81 -1.19 -0.41
C VAL A 87 0.44 -1.43 0.22
N ARG A 88 0.07 -0.70 1.27
CA ARG A 88 -1.26 -0.76 1.87
C ARG A 88 -2.36 -0.39 0.86
N GLN A 89 -2.15 0.69 0.11
CA GLN A 89 -3.06 1.11 -0.95
C GLN A 89 -3.16 0.05 -2.04
N SER A 90 -2.05 -0.54 -2.46
CA SER A 90 -2.03 -1.61 -3.45
C SER A 90 -2.84 -2.83 -3.02
N ALA A 91 -2.73 -3.24 -1.74
CA ALA A 91 -3.54 -4.33 -1.19
C ALA A 91 -5.05 -4.01 -1.23
N LYS A 92 -5.44 -2.79 -0.84
CA LYS A 92 -6.84 -2.34 -0.92
C LYS A 92 -7.36 -2.32 -2.37
N LEU A 93 -6.56 -1.85 -3.33
CA LEU A 93 -6.95 -1.77 -4.75
C LEU A 93 -7.19 -3.15 -5.40
N ILE A 94 -6.61 -4.22 -4.86
CA ILE A 94 -6.87 -5.58 -5.30
C ILE A 94 -7.91 -6.32 -4.44
N GLY A 95 -8.61 -5.60 -3.55
CA GLY A 95 -9.75 -6.12 -2.77
C GLY A 95 -9.38 -6.80 -1.45
N TYR A 96 -8.20 -6.52 -0.87
CA TYR A 96 -7.78 -7.12 0.40
C TYR A 96 -7.67 -6.07 1.51
N LEU A 97 -7.99 -6.49 2.74
CA LEU A 97 -7.73 -5.72 3.96
C LEU A 97 -6.22 -5.86 4.33
N PRO A 98 -5.41 -4.79 4.30
CA PRO A 98 -4.00 -4.88 4.64
C PRO A 98 -3.76 -4.97 6.14
N VAL A 99 -3.05 -6.00 6.58
CA VAL A 99 -2.56 -6.19 7.96
C VAL A 99 -1.05 -6.14 7.96
N HIS A 100 -0.45 -5.27 8.76
CA HIS A 100 0.99 -5.03 8.77
C HIS A 100 1.67 -5.58 10.02
N HIS A 101 2.76 -6.31 9.82
CA HIS A 101 3.69 -6.73 10.85
C HIS A 101 5.13 -6.42 10.43
N ALA A 102 5.83 -5.58 11.21
CA ALA A 102 7.24 -5.26 10.96
C ALA A 102 8.17 -6.43 11.25
N ASP A 103 7.79 -7.29 12.19
CA ASP A 103 8.56 -8.44 12.65
C ASP A 103 8.14 -9.74 11.96
N GLY A 104 9.13 -10.50 11.47
CA GLY A 104 8.88 -11.73 10.73
C GLY A 104 8.27 -12.86 11.58
N ALA A 105 8.55 -12.91 12.90
CA ALA A 105 7.96 -13.93 13.76
C ALA A 105 6.47 -13.68 14.00
N LYS A 106 6.10 -12.43 14.27
CA LYS A 106 4.67 -12.02 14.37
C LYS A 106 3.93 -12.21 13.07
N ALA A 107 4.57 -11.88 11.94
CA ALA A 107 4.02 -12.14 10.62
C ALA A 107 3.76 -13.64 10.40
N ARG A 108 4.66 -14.49 10.86
CA ARG A 108 4.49 -15.94 10.77
C ARG A 108 3.35 -16.45 11.64
N GLU A 109 3.19 -15.93 12.85
CA GLU A 109 2.06 -16.25 13.72
C GLU A 109 0.74 -15.89 13.06
N PHE A 110 0.62 -14.65 12.57
CA PHE A 110 -0.54 -14.20 11.82
C PHE A 110 -0.81 -15.07 10.59
N PHE A 111 0.22 -15.41 9.84
CA PHE A 111 0.09 -16.28 8.67
C PHE A 111 -0.51 -17.64 9.01
N ASN A 112 -0.07 -18.27 10.11
CA ASN A 112 -0.56 -19.57 10.53
C ASN A 112 -2.02 -19.53 11.03
N GLN A 113 -2.46 -18.40 11.58
CA GLN A 113 -3.82 -18.23 12.11
C GLN A 113 -4.82 -17.88 11.00
N GLU A 114 -4.45 -16.97 10.11
CA GLU A 114 -5.36 -16.35 9.14
C GLU A 114 -5.24 -16.91 7.71
N LEU A 115 -4.15 -17.60 7.41
CA LEU A 115 -3.83 -18.17 6.08
C LEU A 115 -4.09 -17.17 4.93
N PRO A 116 -3.43 -16.00 4.93
CA PRO A 116 -3.70 -14.94 3.96
C PRO A 116 -3.41 -15.42 2.54
N GLN A 117 -4.26 -15.02 1.59
CA GLN A 117 -4.08 -15.37 0.18
C GLN A 117 -2.93 -14.60 -0.47
N VAL A 118 -2.63 -13.40 0.02
CA VAL A 118 -1.56 -12.53 -0.48
C VAL A 118 -0.66 -12.07 0.66
N VAL A 119 0.65 -12.17 0.42
CA VAL A 119 1.67 -11.66 1.34
C VAL A 119 2.59 -10.71 0.60
N PHE A 120 2.66 -9.46 1.05
CA PHE A 120 3.65 -8.48 0.61
C PHE A 120 4.86 -8.55 1.53
N VAL A 121 6.03 -8.70 0.95
CA VAL A 121 7.32 -8.66 1.64
C VAL A 121 8.03 -7.37 1.23
N ASN A 122 8.22 -6.46 2.19
CA ASN A 122 8.84 -5.15 1.97
C ASN A 122 10.04 -4.97 2.91
N PRO A 123 11.19 -5.63 2.60
CA PRO A 123 12.38 -5.57 3.45
C PRO A 123 13.06 -4.21 3.36
N GLN A 124 13.47 -3.67 4.52
CA GLN A 124 14.35 -2.50 4.59
C GLN A 124 15.35 -2.68 5.73
N PRO A 125 16.63 -2.74 5.45
CA PRO A 125 17.23 -2.70 4.11
C PRO A 125 16.98 -4.01 3.35
N MET A 126 17.06 -3.92 2.00
CA MET A 126 17.07 -5.11 1.16
C MET A 126 18.41 -5.83 1.34
N THR A 127 18.37 -7.08 1.77
CA THR A 127 19.55 -7.94 1.93
C THR A 127 19.56 -9.05 0.88
N PRO A 128 20.73 -9.67 0.59
CA PRO A 128 20.76 -10.89 -0.21
C PRO A 128 19.90 -12.00 0.42
N PRO A 129 19.43 -12.98 -0.38
CA PRO A 129 18.69 -14.11 0.17
C PRO A 129 19.60 -15.02 1.05
N PRO A 130 19.05 -15.63 2.13
CA PRO A 130 17.69 -15.39 2.61
C PRO A 130 17.55 -13.99 3.23
N LEU A 131 16.36 -13.41 3.19
CA LEU A 131 16.05 -12.11 3.83
C LEU A 131 16.06 -12.32 5.36
N ASP A 132 17.20 -12.19 6.01
CA ASP A 132 17.40 -12.60 7.42
C ASP A 132 16.37 -12.01 8.39
N ALA A 133 16.05 -10.71 8.26
CA ALA A 133 15.06 -10.06 9.11
C ALA A 133 13.63 -10.63 8.93
N LEU A 134 13.38 -11.29 7.81
CA LEU A 134 12.07 -11.86 7.45
C LEU A 134 12.14 -13.37 7.28
N ALA A 135 13.21 -14.02 7.73
CA ALA A 135 13.45 -15.45 7.56
C ALA A 135 12.30 -16.32 8.07
N ALA A 136 11.65 -15.91 9.17
CA ALA A 136 10.53 -16.64 9.75
C ALA A 136 9.36 -16.77 8.76
N ILE A 137 8.99 -15.71 8.04
CA ILE A 137 7.91 -15.75 7.04
C ILE A 137 8.37 -16.38 5.73
N MET A 138 9.65 -16.22 5.39
CA MET A 138 10.19 -16.76 4.14
C MET A 138 10.43 -18.29 4.21
N SER A 139 10.53 -18.87 5.42
CA SER A 139 10.76 -20.31 5.66
C SER A 139 9.48 -21.15 5.80
N ILE A 140 8.33 -20.65 5.33
CA ILE A 140 7.08 -21.42 5.28
C ILE A 140 7.26 -22.64 4.39
N VAL A 141 6.75 -23.79 4.88
CA VAL A 141 6.85 -25.05 4.12
C VAL A 141 6.19 -24.94 2.75
N PRO A 142 6.74 -25.61 1.71
CA PRO A 142 6.28 -25.45 0.33
C PRO A 142 4.80 -25.76 0.11
N SER A 143 4.21 -26.69 0.85
CA SER A 143 2.78 -27.03 0.76
C SER A 143 1.87 -25.85 1.12
N GLU A 144 2.20 -25.10 2.18
CA GLU A 144 1.43 -23.94 2.61
C GLU A 144 1.76 -22.73 1.73
N ARG A 145 3.04 -22.57 1.39
CA ARG A 145 3.49 -21.46 0.58
C ARG A 145 2.84 -21.41 -0.81
N ARG A 146 2.57 -22.57 -1.43
CA ARG A 146 1.91 -22.64 -2.74
C ARG A 146 0.45 -22.18 -2.73
N LYS A 147 -0.18 -22.14 -1.57
CA LYS A 147 -1.55 -21.64 -1.39
C LYS A 147 -1.64 -20.13 -1.32
N THR A 148 -0.51 -19.46 -1.12
CA THR A 148 -0.41 -18.02 -0.89
C THR A 148 0.45 -17.37 -1.97
N PHE A 149 0.03 -16.19 -2.44
CA PHE A 149 0.76 -15.42 -3.43
C PHE A 149 1.70 -14.42 -2.76
N PHE A 150 3.01 -14.62 -2.89
CA PHE A 150 4.05 -13.78 -2.30
C PHE A 150 4.52 -12.72 -3.28
N VAL A 151 4.49 -11.46 -2.85
CA VAL A 151 4.94 -10.28 -3.61
C VAL A 151 6.11 -9.63 -2.88
N LEU A 152 7.28 -9.56 -3.51
CA LEU A 152 8.43 -8.80 -3.00
C LEU A 152 8.39 -7.38 -3.56
N VAL A 153 8.38 -6.40 -2.68
CA VAL A 153 8.45 -4.98 -3.04
C VAL A 153 9.83 -4.44 -2.67
N ALA A 154 10.54 -3.85 -3.63
CA ALA A 154 11.88 -3.30 -3.40
C ALA A 154 12.22 -2.20 -4.42
N ASP A 155 13.05 -1.23 -4.00
CA ASP A 155 13.44 -0.10 -4.85
C ASP A 155 14.47 -0.47 -5.93
N ASN A 156 15.34 -1.43 -5.63
CA ASN A 156 16.51 -1.80 -6.43
C ASN A 156 16.30 -3.01 -7.34
N LEU A 157 15.07 -3.54 -7.39
CA LEU A 157 14.71 -4.65 -8.26
C LEU A 157 13.83 -4.17 -9.44
N ARG A 158 13.79 -4.97 -10.49
CA ARG A 158 12.90 -4.74 -11.62
C ARG A 158 11.56 -5.45 -11.41
N THR A 159 10.48 -4.78 -11.77
CA THR A 159 9.15 -5.41 -11.80
C THR A 159 9.15 -6.58 -12.78
N LEU A 160 8.52 -7.68 -12.39
CA LEU A 160 8.45 -8.95 -13.14
C LEU A 160 9.82 -9.61 -13.36
N ASP A 161 10.82 -9.34 -12.52
CA ASP A 161 12.11 -10.03 -12.57
C ASP A 161 11.96 -11.48 -12.08
N GLY A 162 11.89 -12.42 -13.03
CA GLY A 162 11.74 -13.85 -12.74
C GLY A 162 12.96 -14.45 -12.03
N ASN A 163 14.17 -13.95 -12.29
CA ASN A 163 15.39 -14.43 -11.62
C ASN A 163 15.38 -13.99 -10.16
N ALA A 164 15.05 -12.73 -9.89
CA ALA A 164 14.90 -12.25 -8.53
C ALA A 164 13.75 -12.98 -7.82
N ALA A 165 12.61 -13.19 -8.47
CA ALA A 165 11.49 -13.93 -7.89
C ALA A 165 11.90 -15.35 -7.49
N PHE A 166 12.63 -16.05 -8.33
CA PHE A 166 13.16 -17.38 -8.04
C PHE A 166 14.17 -17.35 -6.88
N LEU A 167 15.13 -16.43 -6.91
CA LEU A 167 16.18 -16.29 -5.91
C LEU A 167 15.63 -16.00 -4.51
N TYR A 168 14.66 -15.10 -4.42
CA TYR A 168 13.98 -14.77 -3.15
C TYR A 168 12.82 -15.71 -2.82
N GLY A 169 12.50 -16.64 -3.72
CA GLY A 169 11.43 -17.60 -3.57
C GLY A 169 10.05 -16.92 -3.46
N VAL A 170 9.76 -15.87 -4.18
CA VAL A 170 8.46 -15.17 -4.25
C VAL A 170 7.79 -15.42 -5.59
N ASN A 171 6.48 -15.13 -5.68
CA ASN A 171 5.74 -15.31 -6.92
C ASN A 171 5.87 -14.10 -7.85
N LEU A 172 6.07 -12.91 -7.28
CA LEU A 172 6.13 -11.65 -8.01
C LEU A 172 7.12 -10.70 -7.35
N VAL A 173 7.91 -10.01 -8.17
CA VAL A 173 8.75 -8.87 -7.76
C VAL A 173 8.16 -7.61 -8.35
N VAL A 174 8.03 -6.56 -7.52
CA VAL A 174 7.52 -5.25 -7.92
C VAL A 174 8.47 -4.16 -7.43
N ALA A 175 8.94 -3.32 -8.33
CA ALA A 175 9.66 -2.12 -7.95
C ALA A 175 8.71 -1.11 -7.29
N THR A 176 9.13 -0.44 -6.23
CA THR A 176 8.29 0.51 -5.49
C THR A 176 7.68 1.60 -6.39
N LYS A 177 8.43 2.05 -7.39
CA LYS A 177 7.96 3.05 -8.38
C LYS A 177 6.77 2.58 -9.22
N ASP A 178 6.58 1.26 -9.38
CA ASP A 178 5.55 0.66 -10.22
C ASP A 178 4.29 0.27 -9.42
N LEU A 179 4.27 0.48 -8.09
CA LEU A 179 3.10 0.24 -7.23
C LEU A 179 1.81 0.95 -7.70
N PRO A 180 1.84 2.15 -8.30
CA PRO A 180 0.62 2.74 -8.87
C PRO A 180 -0.07 1.88 -9.94
N GLN A 181 0.68 1.02 -10.62
CA GLN A 181 0.17 0.10 -11.65
C GLN A 181 -0.05 -1.33 -11.10
N PHE A 182 0.12 -1.52 -9.79
CA PHE A 182 0.07 -2.83 -9.14
C PHE A 182 -1.18 -3.66 -9.46
N PRO A 183 -2.41 -3.11 -9.51
CA PRO A 183 -3.60 -3.92 -9.79
C PRO A 183 -3.53 -4.65 -11.14
N GLN A 184 -2.97 -4.02 -12.16
CA GLN A 184 -2.79 -4.68 -13.46
C GLN A 184 -1.68 -5.73 -13.42
N ILE A 185 -0.51 -5.37 -12.85
CA ILE A 185 0.65 -6.26 -12.70
C ILE A 185 0.25 -7.52 -11.91
N PHE A 186 -0.48 -7.34 -10.80
CA PHE A 186 -0.94 -8.44 -9.97
C PHE A 186 -1.91 -9.36 -10.71
N ARG A 187 -2.88 -8.81 -11.42
CA ARG A 187 -3.88 -9.57 -12.17
C ARG A 187 -3.22 -10.50 -13.18
N ASP A 188 -2.25 -10.00 -13.94
CA ASP A 188 -1.56 -10.78 -14.96
C ASP A 188 -0.66 -11.86 -14.35
N ALA A 189 0.09 -11.52 -13.31
CA ALA A 189 0.96 -12.45 -12.60
C ALA A 189 0.17 -13.53 -11.84
N HIS A 190 -0.92 -13.14 -11.18
CA HIS A 190 -1.78 -14.07 -10.44
C HIS A 190 -2.48 -15.05 -11.39
N ALA A 191 -2.99 -14.59 -12.53
CA ALA A 191 -3.58 -15.47 -13.55
C ALA A 191 -2.56 -16.46 -14.12
N ALA A 192 -1.29 -16.06 -14.28
CA ALA A 192 -0.22 -16.96 -14.69
C ALA A 192 0.08 -18.01 -13.60
N HIS A 193 0.11 -17.61 -12.34
CA HIS A 193 0.28 -18.50 -11.20
C HIS A 193 -0.86 -19.51 -11.08
N GLU A 194 -2.11 -19.10 -11.20
CA GLU A 194 -3.25 -19.99 -11.17
C GLU A 194 -3.20 -21.02 -12.29
N ARG A 195 -2.83 -20.64 -13.50
CA ARG A 195 -2.64 -21.58 -14.62
C ARG A 195 -1.54 -22.60 -14.34
N LEU A 196 -0.40 -22.15 -13.75
CA LEU A 196 0.72 -23.04 -13.42
C LEU A 196 0.33 -24.10 -12.39
N TYR A 197 -0.48 -23.72 -11.40
CA TYR A 197 -0.89 -24.60 -10.30
C TYR A 197 -2.33 -25.14 -10.44
N ALA A 198 -2.95 -25.03 -11.61
CA ALA A 198 -4.36 -25.38 -11.82
C ALA A 198 -4.71 -26.81 -11.37
N SER A 199 -3.87 -27.79 -11.70
CA SER A 199 -4.07 -29.18 -11.29
C SER A 199 -4.00 -29.38 -9.78
N MET A 200 -3.04 -28.69 -9.10
CA MET A 200 -2.92 -28.74 -7.65
C MET A 200 -4.14 -28.12 -6.96
N PHE A 201 -4.59 -26.95 -7.43
CA PHE A 201 -5.78 -26.28 -6.88
C PHE A 201 -7.07 -27.08 -7.12
N ALA A 202 -7.18 -27.80 -8.25
CA ALA A 202 -8.30 -28.70 -8.50
C ALA A 202 -8.38 -29.81 -7.45
N VAL A 203 -7.27 -30.48 -7.16
CA VAL A 203 -7.20 -31.56 -6.14
C VAL A 203 -7.48 -31.01 -4.74
N LEU A 204 -6.99 -29.81 -4.40
CA LEU A 204 -7.25 -29.20 -3.10
C LEU A 204 -8.73 -28.86 -2.90
N ARG A 205 -9.39 -28.37 -3.95
CA ARG A 205 -10.85 -28.10 -3.91
C ARG A 205 -11.67 -29.36 -3.75
N GLU A 206 -11.30 -30.44 -4.45
CA GLU A 206 -11.97 -31.73 -4.34
C GLU A 206 -11.89 -32.32 -2.94
N LYS A 207 -10.72 -32.19 -2.28
CA LYS A 207 -10.53 -32.66 -0.89
C LYS A 207 -11.24 -31.81 0.17
N GLN A 208 -11.58 -30.56 -0.11
CA GLN A 208 -12.33 -29.70 0.80
C GLN A 208 -13.85 -29.93 0.71
N LEU A 209 -14.32 -30.64 -0.29
CA LEU A 209 -15.72 -30.98 -0.50
C LEU A 209 -16.10 -32.36 0.09
N THR A 210 -15.14 -33.09 0.63
CA THR A 210 -15.31 -34.34 1.39
C THR A 210 -15.06 -34.12 2.86
#